data_8aa7858c5f5b62effdf184232bf56071
#
_entry.id   8aa7858c5f5b62effdf184232bf56071
#
_cell.length_a   1.000
_cell.length_b   1.000
_cell.length_c   1.000
_cell.angle_alpha   90.00
_cell.angle_beta   90.00
_cell.angle_gamma   90.00
#
_symmetry.space_group_name_H-M   'P 1'
#
loop_
_entity.id
_entity.type
_entity.pdbx_description
1 polymer ?
#
loop_
_entity_poly.entity_id
_entity_poly.type
_entity_poly.pdbx_seq_one_letter_code
_entity_poly.pdbx_strand_id
1 'polypeptide(L)'
;MAFSLFSLSHVYPSLYPLTPSRPMKTDIEIARSITLEPIDKIASQAGIPLEQLEHHGKYLAKVELSEVSPKTPRPEGKLILVTAITPTKAGIGKTTVSIGLALGMNRLGRRAVVALREPSLGPCFGMKGGAAGGGYAQVLPMEKINLHFTGDFHAITSAHNMISALLDNYIYQHRFDSEKKLSEVLWKRVLDVNDRSLRSIVTGLGGSLNGIPAESGFDITPASEIMAILCLSTSLEDLRRRIEQILLGYTATGEPFTVKDLGI
;
A
#
# COMPACT_ATOMS: atom_id res chain seq x y z
N MET A 1 -1.16 -3.85 -9.77
CA MET A 1 -2.10 -3.13 -8.86
C MET A 1 -3.22 -4.06 -8.49
N ALA A 2 -3.29 -4.49 -7.24
CA ALA A 2 -4.39 -5.34 -6.78
C ALA A 2 -5.59 -4.44 -6.46
N PHE A 3 -6.67 -4.55 -7.21
CA PHE A 3 -7.95 -3.95 -6.87
C PHE A 3 -8.77 -4.96 -6.09
N SER A 4 -9.10 -4.64 -4.86
CA SER A 4 -10.03 -5.42 -4.06
C SER A 4 -11.46 -4.98 -4.41
N LEU A 5 -12.22 -5.82 -5.10
CA LEU A 5 -13.61 -5.58 -5.46
C LEU A 5 -14.55 -6.17 -4.42
N PHE A 6 -15.50 -5.40 -3.97
CA PHE A 6 -16.36 -5.75 -2.84
C PHE A 6 -17.83 -5.59 -3.15
N SER A 7 -18.62 -6.56 -2.67
CA SER A 7 -20.08 -6.52 -2.73
C SER A 7 -20.67 -5.63 -1.65
N LEU A 8 -21.62 -4.83 -2.08
CA LEU A 8 -22.29 -3.84 -1.28
C LEU A 8 -23.80 -4.12 -1.10
N SER A 9 -24.19 -5.39 -1.10
CA SER A 9 -25.61 -5.75 -1.25
C SER A 9 -26.47 -5.76 0.03
N HIS A 10 -25.95 -5.45 1.22
CA HIS A 10 -26.78 -5.46 2.43
C HIS A 10 -26.51 -4.26 3.35
N VAL A 11 -27.14 -3.12 3.03
CA VAL A 11 -27.30 -2.04 3.98
C VAL A 11 -28.73 -2.10 4.52
N TYR A 12 -28.84 -2.28 5.84
CA TYR A 12 -30.11 -2.32 6.55
C TYR A 12 -30.92 -1.02 6.40
N PRO A 13 -32.25 -1.09 6.19
CA PRO A 13 -33.12 0.06 6.21
C PRO A 13 -33.57 0.33 7.65
N SER A 14 -32.99 1.30 8.33
CA SER A 14 -33.72 2.08 9.32
C SER A 14 -32.87 3.23 9.86
N LEU A 15 -33.40 4.42 9.76
CA LEU A 15 -33.09 5.52 10.66
C LEU A 15 -33.56 5.07 12.05
N TYR A 16 -32.62 4.61 12.91
CA TYR A 16 -32.95 4.37 14.30
C TYR A 16 -32.90 5.69 15.06
N PRO A 17 -33.90 5.97 15.93
CA PRO A 17 -33.78 7.05 16.89
C PRO A 17 -32.60 6.76 17.81
N LEU A 18 -31.85 7.79 18.18
CA LEU A 18 -30.77 7.74 19.15
C LEU A 18 -31.31 7.35 20.54
N THR A 19 -31.51 6.08 20.79
CA THR A 19 -31.81 5.57 22.12
C THR A 19 -30.52 5.00 22.74
N PRO A 20 -30.07 5.45 23.91
CA PRO A 20 -28.79 5.08 24.49
C PRO A 20 -28.88 3.80 25.30
N SER A 21 -28.99 2.60 24.67
CA SER A 21 -29.04 1.37 25.46
C SER A 21 -28.56 0.07 24.78
N ARG A 22 -27.98 0.12 23.60
CA ARG A 22 -27.27 -1.06 23.09
C ARG A 22 -25.78 -0.77 22.97
N PRO A 23 -24.92 -1.62 23.58
CA PRO A 23 -23.48 -1.50 23.35
C PRO A 23 -23.21 -1.52 21.84
N MET A 24 -22.45 -0.54 21.35
CA MET A 24 -22.05 -0.51 19.94
C MET A 24 -21.22 -1.76 19.66
N LYS A 25 -21.58 -2.50 18.60
CA LYS A 25 -20.77 -3.63 18.15
C LYS A 25 -19.39 -3.15 17.70
N THR A 26 -18.39 -3.93 18.00
CA THR A 26 -17.03 -3.73 17.49
C THR A 26 -16.98 -3.98 15.97
N ASP A 27 -15.96 -3.46 15.29
CA ASP A 27 -15.75 -3.67 13.85
C ASP A 27 -15.73 -5.15 13.48
N ILE A 28 -15.10 -5.99 14.32
CA ILE A 28 -15.04 -7.45 14.13
C ILE A 28 -16.41 -8.09 14.28
N GLU A 29 -17.20 -7.70 15.27
CA GLU A 29 -18.55 -8.22 15.46
C GLU A 29 -19.47 -7.85 14.29
N ILE A 30 -19.33 -6.64 13.75
CA ILE A 30 -20.05 -6.20 12.56
C ILE A 30 -19.61 -7.06 11.37
N ALA A 31 -18.30 -7.17 11.11
CA ALA A 31 -17.74 -7.95 10.01
C ALA A 31 -18.21 -9.40 10.02
N ARG A 32 -18.19 -10.06 11.20
CA ARG A 32 -18.62 -11.46 11.38
C ARG A 32 -20.13 -11.66 11.30
N SER A 33 -20.91 -10.61 11.45
CA SER A 33 -22.38 -10.68 11.31
C SER A 33 -22.87 -10.69 9.86
N ILE A 34 -21.97 -10.49 8.89
CA ILE A 34 -22.29 -10.41 7.46
C ILE A 34 -21.98 -11.74 6.77
N THR A 35 -22.92 -12.23 5.97
CA THR A 35 -22.68 -13.38 5.08
C THR A 35 -21.94 -12.89 3.86
N LEU A 36 -20.70 -13.40 3.65
CA LEU A 36 -19.88 -13.01 2.52
C LEU A 36 -20.39 -13.63 1.22
N GLU A 37 -20.42 -12.84 0.16
CA GLU A 37 -20.69 -13.33 -1.20
C GLU A 37 -19.38 -13.78 -1.88
N PRO A 38 -19.42 -14.83 -2.75
CA PRO A 38 -18.28 -15.22 -3.56
C PRO A 38 -17.75 -14.07 -4.42
N ILE A 39 -16.43 -14.01 -4.60
CA ILE A 39 -15.80 -12.92 -5.36
C ILE A 39 -16.25 -12.89 -6.81
N ASP A 40 -16.57 -14.03 -7.41
CA ASP A 40 -17.10 -14.13 -8.77
C ASP A 40 -18.39 -13.33 -8.96
N LYS A 41 -19.29 -13.41 -7.98
CA LYS A 41 -20.54 -12.64 -8.00
C LYS A 41 -20.25 -11.14 -7.92
N ILE A 42 -19.29 -10.75 -7.07
CA ILE A 42 -18.87 -9.36 -6.91
C ILE A 42 -18.24 -8.82 -8.20
N ALA A 43 -17.32 -9.59 -8.80
CA ALA A 43 -16.68 -9.23 -10.07
C ALA A 43 -17.71 -9.05 -11.19
N SER A 44 -18.66 -9.99 -11.31
CA SER A 44 -19.74 -9.90 -12.29
C SER A 44 -20.59 -8.64 -12.10
N GLN A 45 -20.93 -8.28 -10.86
CA GLN A 45 -21.67 -7.03 -10.56
C GLN A 45 -20.86 -5.77 -10.93
N ALA A 46 -19.52 -5.83 -10.78
CA ALA A 46 -18.63 -4.75 -11.18
C ALA A 46 -18.37 -4.71 -12.70
N GLY A 47 -18.81 -5.72 -13.45
CA GLY A 47 -18.58 -5.85 -14.88
C GLY A 47 -17.16 -6.30 -15.23
N ILE A 48 -16.52 -7.05 -14.34
CA ILE A 48 -15.20 -7.66 -14.55
C ILE A 48 -15.40 -9.08 -15.02
N PRO A 49 -14.82 -9.47 -16.16
CA PRO A 49 -14.82 -10.84 -16.65
C PRO A 49 -14.15 -11.81 -15.68
N LEU A 50 -14.75 -13.00 -15.49
CA LEU A 50 -14.23 -13.98 -14.53
C LEU A 50 -12.88 -14.55 -14.94
N GLU A 51 -12.60 -14.61 -16.23
CA GLU A 51 -11.32 -15.04 -16.81
C GLU A 51 -10.14 -14.11 -16.46
N GLN A 52 -10.43 -12.88 -16.02
CA GLN A 52 -9.42 -11.92 -15.56
C GLN A 52 -9.12 -12.01 -14.06
N LEU A 53 -9.73 -12.96 -13.36
CA LEU A 53 -9.57 -13.12 -11.92
C LEU A 53 -8.54 -14.20 -11.58
N GLU A 54 -7.50 -13.80 -10.84
CA GLU A 54 -6.67 -14.73 -10.09
C GLU A 54 -7.23 -14.88 -8.67
N HIS A 55 -7.85 -16.02 -8.37
CA HIS A 55 -8.53 -16.27 -7.11
C HIS A 55 -7.58 -16.43 -5.93
N HIS A 56 -7.82 -15.69 -4.86
CA HIS A 56 -7.21 -15.87 -3.54
C HIS A 56 -8.23 -16.43 -2.55
N GLY A 57 -8.65 -17.66 -2.79
CA GLY A 57 -9.76 -18.29 -2.09
C GLY A 57 -11.12 -17.81 -2.58
N LYS A 58 -12.19 -18.02 -1.78
CA LYS A 58 -13.58 -17.81 -2.21
C LYS A 58 -14.00 -16.33 -2.31
N TYR A 59 -13.34 -15.44 -1.55
CA TYR A 59 -13.86 -14.09 -1.28
C TYR A 59 -12.92 -12.96 -1.73
N LEU A 60 -11.78 -13.29 -2.32
CA LEU A 60 -10.74 -12.38 -2.74
C LEU A 60 -10.20 -12.80 -4.11
N ALA A 61 -9.82 -11.84 -4.93
CA ALA A 61 -9.13 -12.11 -6.19
C ALA A 61 -8.24 -10.93 -6.57
N LYS A 62 -7.20 -11.19 -7.35
CA LYS A 62 -6.48 -10.19 -8.13
C LYS A 62 -7.13 -10.07 -9.52
N VAL A 63 -7.01 -8.89 -10.11
CA VAL A 63 -7.48 -8.63 -11.48
C VAL A 63 -6.27 -8.39 -12.36
N GLU A 64 -6.16 -9.14 -13.45
CA GLU A 64 -5.11 -8.95 -14.45
C GLU A 64 -5.35 -7.66 -15.22
N LEU A 65 -4.45 -6.67 -15.05
CA LEU A 65 -4.63 -5.34 -15.64
C LEU A 65 -4.26 -5.27 -17.13
N SER A 66 -3.39 -6.16 -17.59
CA SER A 66 -2.98 -6.24 -19.01
C SER A 66 -4.18 -6.50 -19.94
N GLU A 67 -5.21 -7.16 -19.43
CA GLU A 67 -6.44 -7.50 -20.14
C GLU A 67 -7.56 -6.45 -19.99
N VAL A 68 -7.39 -5.48 -19.06
CA VAL A 68 -8.45 -4.51 -18.72
C VAL A 68 -8.55 -3.35 -19.71
N SER A 69 -7.59 -3.18 -20.62
CA SER A 69 -7.70 -2.17 -21.69
C SER A 69 -8.87 -2.48 -22.60
N PRO A 70 -9.95 -1.69 -22.56
CA PRO A 70 -11.14 -1.98 -23.38
C PRO A 70 -10.77 -1.91 -24.85
N LYS A 71 -11.01 -2.97 -25.61
CA LYS A 71 -10.90 -2.99 -27.07
C LYS A 71 -11.84 -1.99 -27.74
N THR A 72 -12.84 -1.50 -27.01
CA THR A 72 -13.79 -0.48 -27.43
C THR A 72 -13.80 0.68 -26.43
N PRO A 73 -13.82 1.94 -26.89
CA PRO A 73 -13.94 3.08 -25.99
C PRO A 73 -15.21 2.96 -25.14
N ARG A 74 -15.06 3.01 -23.83
CA ARG A 74 -16.19 3.11 -22.89
C ARG A 74 -16.33 4.55 -22.43
N PRO A 75 -17.55 5.03 -22.09
CA PRO A 75 -17.70 6.32 -21.46
C PRO A 75 -16.84 6.40 -20.19
N GLU A 76 -16.10 7.48 -20.03
CA GLU A 76 -15.31 7.70 -18.82
C GLU A 76 -16.22 7.80 -17.60
N GLY A 77 -15.82 7.11 -16.51
CA GLY A 77 -16.46 7.23 -15.21
C GLY A 77 -16.13 8.57 -14.54
N LYS A 78 -16.88 8.91 -13.50
CA LYS A 78 -16.56 10.05 -12.64
C LYS A 78 -15.57 9.64 -11.56
N LEU A 79 -14.45 10.35 -11.45
CA LEU A 79 -13.50 10.17 -10.38
C LEU A 79 -13.87 11.08 -9.19
N ILE A 80 -14.00 10.48 -8.00
CA ILE A 80 -14.22 11.19 -6.75
C ILE A 80 -13.02 10.95 -5.85
N LEU A 81 -12.26 12.00 -5.58
CA LEU A 81 -11.10 11.95 -4.68
C LEU A 81 -11.52 12.31 -3.26
N VAL A 82 -11.32 11.38 -2.32
CA VAL A 82 -11.48 11.61 -0.88
C VAL A 82 -10.10 11.87 -0.27
N THR A 83 -9.86 13.09 0.15
CA THR A 83 -8.57 13.52 0.69
C THR A 83 -8.74 14.34 1.97
N ALA A 84 -7.62 14.77 2.55
CA ALA A 84 -7.61 15.65 3.71
C ALA A 84 -6.36 16.52 3.72
N ILE A 85 -6.52 17.73 4.23
CA ILE A 85 -5.46 18.76 4.26
C ILE A 85 -4.38 18.39 5.30
N THR A 86 -4.80 17.90 6.48
CA THR A 86 -3.89 17.69 7.61
C THR A 86 -4.01 16.25 8.14
N PRO A 87 -2.89 15.51 8.31
CA PRO A 87 -2.90 14.23 8.98
C PRO A 87 -3.12 14.40 10.49
N THR A 88 -3.80 13.44 11.13
CA THR A 88 -3.97 13.38 12.58
C THR A 88 -3.44 12.05 13.14
N LYS A 89 -3.11 12.01 14.43
CA LYS A 89 -2.61 10.79 15.09
C LYS A 89 -3.58 9.61 14.99
N ALA A 90 -4.88 9.86 15.18
CA ALA A 90 -5.93 8.85 15.13
C ALA A 90 -6.44 8.53 13.71
N GLY A 91 -6.00 9.30 12.70
CA GLY A 91 -6.60 9.27 11.36
C GLY A 91 -7.85 10.15 11.29
N ILE A 92 -8.24 10.51 10.07
CA ILE A 92 -9.36 11.43 9.79
C ILE A 92 -10.51 10.75 9.03
N GLY A 93 -10.50 9.42 8.95
CA GLY A 93 -11.60 8.64 8.40
C GLY A 93 -11.72 8.64 6.87
N LYS A 94 -10.68 9.01 6.10
CA LYS A 94 -10.73 8.99 4.62
C LYS A 94 -11.22 7.66 4.05
N THR A 95 -10.66 6.55 4.52
CA THR A 95 -11.06 5.20 4.07
C THR A 95 -12.52 4.91 4.38
N THR A 96 -12.94 5.18 5.62
CA THR A 96 -14.33 4.96 6.05
C THR A 96 -15.31 5.80 5.22
N VAL A 97 -14.97 7.07 4.96
CA VAL A 97 -15.79 7.96 4.11
C VAL A 97 -15.84 7.46 2.67
N SER A 98 -14.69 7.02 2.10
CA SER A 98 -14.65 6.47 0.73
C SER A 98 -15.53 5.24 0.58
N ILE A 99 -15.45 4.31 1.54
CA ILE A 99 -16.27 3.10 1.54
C ILE A 99 -17.74 3.46 1.72
N GLY A 100 -18.08 4.29 2.72
CA GLY A 100 -19.44 4.72 2.98
C GLY A 100 -20.09 5.45 1.80
N LEU A 101 -19.31 6.28 1.08
CA LEU A 101 -19.75 6.96 -0.13
C LEU A 101 -20.07 5.96 -1.26
N ALA A 102 -19.18 5.00 -1.52
CA ALA A 102 -19.39 3.97 -2.53
C ALA A 102 -20.61 3.10 -2.19
N LEU A 103 -20.79 2.74 -0.90
CA LEU A 103 -21.97 2.05 -0.38
C LEU A 103 -23.25 2.84 -0.66
N GLY A 104 -23.27 4.11 -0.30
CA GLY A 104 -24.41 4.99 -0.48
C GLY A 104 -24.79 5.16 -1.95
N MET A 105 -23.80 5.35 -2.83
CA MET A 105 -24.00 5.48 -4.27
C MET A 105 -24.60 4.19 -4.87
N ASN A 106 -24.05 3.03 -4.53
CA ASN A 106 -24.60 1.75 -5.02
C ASN A 106 -26.03 1.52 -4.51
N ARG A 107 -26.33 1.90 -3.27
CA ARG A 107 -27.72 1.84 -2.75
C ARG A 107 -28.69 2.73 -3.52
N LEU A 108 -28.22 3.85 -4.04
CA LEU A 108 -29.01 4.75 -4.89
C LEU A 108 -29.04 4.30 -6.37
N GLY A 109 -28.62 3.07 -6.66
CA GLY A 109 -28.60 2.51 -8.01
C GLY A 109 -27.50 3.07 -8.92
N ARG A 110 -26.52 3.79 -8.36
CA ARG A 110 -25.33 4.25 -9.09
C ARG A 110 -24.26 3.20 -9.01
N ARG A 111 -23.64 2.84 -10.13
CA ARG A 111 -22.48 1.94 -10.15
C ARG A 111 -21.26 2.68 -9.62
N ALA A 112 -20.78 2.33 -8.46
CA ALA A 112 -19.59 2.90 -7.84
C ALA A 112 -18.63 1.79 -7.37
N VAL A 113 -17.34 1.98 -7.63
CA VAL A 113 -16.25 1.13 -7.15
C VAL A 113 -15.34 2.00 -6.29
N VAL A 114 -14.94 1.50 -5.14
CA VAL A 114 -13.97 2.18 -4.29
C VAL A 114 -12.57 1.62 -4.54
N ALA A 115 -11.61 2.51 -4.83
CA ALA A 115 -10.19 2.18 -4.90
C ALA A 115 -9.52 2.62 -3.61
N LEU A 116 -9.02 1.68 -2.84
CA LEU A 116 -8.38 1.92 -1.56
C LEU A 116 -6.90 1.57 -1.65
N ARG A 117 -6.13 2.20 -0.79
CA ARG A 117 -4.74 1.82 -0.58
C ARG A 117 -4.68 0.49 0.17
N GLU A 118 -3.73 -0.36 -0.20
CA GLU A 118 -3.47 -1.60 0.53
C GLU A 118 -3.15 -1.32 2.01
N PRO A 119 -3.69 -2.12 2.96
CA PRO A 119 -3.39 -1.95 4.38
C PRO A 119 -1.95 -2.33 4.70
N SER A 120 -1.28 -1.49 5.48
CA SER A 120 0.01 -1.77 6.12
C SER A 120 -0.22 -2.37 7.51
N LEU A 121 0.62 -3.30 7.93
CA LEU A 121 0.54 -3.93 9.26
C LEU A 121 0.72 -2.91 10.38
N GLY A 122 1.61 -1.93 10.21
CA GLY A 122 1.86 -0.93 11.21
C GLY A 122 0.61 -0.17 11.66
N PRO A 123 -0.19 0.45 10.76
CA PRO A 123 -1.48 1.04 11.11
C PRO A 123 -2.50 0.05 11.64
N CYS A 124 -2.54 -1.20 11.13
CA CYS A 124 -3.51 -2.22 11.57
C CYS A 124 -3.35 -2.57 13.05
N PHE A 125 -2.12 -2.65 13.54
CA PHE A 125 -1.79 -2.90 14.95
C PHE A 125 -1.54 -1.64 15.75
N GLY A 126 -1.77 -0.46 15.17
CA GLY A 126 -1.59 0.85 15.80
C GLY A 126 -2.90 1.54 16.18
N MET A 127 -2.79 2.80 16.60
CA MET A 127 -3.93 3.64 16.99
C MET A 127 -4.89 3.99 15.85
N LYS A 128 -4.49 3.82 14.58
CA LYS A 128 -5.29 4.23 13.42
C LYS A 128 -6.30 3.18 12.95
N GLY A 129 -6.24 1.95 13.46
CA GLY A 129 -7.06 0.84 12.98
C GLY A 129 -6.67 0.38 11.57
N GLY A 130 -7.35 -0.66 11.06
CA GLY A 130 -7.09 -1.23 9.75
C GLY A 130 -7.52 -0.34 8.59
N ALA A 131 -6.94 -0.56 7.41
CA ALA A 131 -7.29 0.16 6.20
C ALA A 131 -8.57 -0.37 5.51
N ALA A 132 -9.21 -1.39 6.08
CA ALA A 132 -10.47 -1.94 5.59
C ALA A 132 -11.72 -1.11 6.00
N GLY A 133 -11.53 0.08 6.57
CA GLY A 133 -12.63 0.91 7.07
C GLY A 133 -13.01 0.59 8.52
N GLY A 134 -14.21 1.00 8.95
CA GLY A 134 -14.71 0.77 10.31
C GLY A 134 -16.22 0.91 10.40
N GLY A 135 -16.79 0.42 11.50
CA GLY A 135 -18.24 0.37 11.70
C GLY A 135 -18.91 -0.42 10.57
N TYR A 136 -19.98 0.15 10.03
CA TYR A 136 -20.69 -0.43 8.87
C TYR A 136 -20.08 -0.08 7.53
N ALA A 137 -19.09 0.83 7.49
CA ALA A 137 -18.34 1.17 6.29
C ALA A 137 -17.02 0.38 6.25
N GLN A 138 -17.12 -0.93 6.02
CA GLN A 138 -16.01 -1.86 5.99
C GLN A 138 -15.92 -2.59 4.65
N VAL A 139 -14.69 -2.98 4.33
CA VAL A 139 -14.38 -3.92 3.25
C VAL A 139 -14.17 -5.30 3.85
N LEU A 140 -14.82 -6.32 3.29
CA LEU A 140 -14.82 -7.67 3.81
C LEU A 140 -14.21 -8.67 2.80
N PRO A 141 -13.50 -9.68 3.26
CA PRO A 141 -13.21 -10.07 4.65
C PRO A 141 -12.10 -9.23 5.28
N MET A 142 -12.44 -8.39 6.26
CA MET A 142 -11.55 -7.40 6.86
C MET A 142 -10.26 -8.00 7.43
N GLU A 143 -10.37 -9.11 8.16
CA GLU A 143 -9.23 -9.76 8.81
C GLU A 143 -8.17 -10.20 7.80
N LYS A 144 -8.58 -10.78 6.65
CA LYS A 144 -7.66 -11.21 5.59
C LYS A 144 -7.03 -10.03 4.86
N ILE A 145 -7.82 -9.01 4.59
CA ILE A 145 -7.36 -7.80 3.87
C ILE A 145 -6.30 -7.08 4.70
N ASN A 146 -6.53 -6.93 6.00
CA ASN A 146 -5.60 -6.23 6.89
C ASN A 146 -4.27 -7.00 7.13
N LEU A 147 -4.18 -8.27 6.77
CA LEU A 147 -3.02 -9.13 6.99
C LEU A 147 -2.23 -9.44 5.70
N HIS A 148 -2.24 -8.54 4.73
CA HIS A 148 -1.44 -8.63 3.48
C HIS A 148 -1.73 -9.89 2.66
N PHE A 149 -2.81 -9.92 1.94
CA PHE A 149 -3.09 -11.06 1.05
C PHE A 149 -2.48 -10.94 -0.35
N THR A 150 -2.09 -9.74 -0.79
CA THR A 150 -1.61 -9.50 -2.16
C THR A 150 -0.13 -9.82 -2.36
N GLY A 151 0.68 -9.70 -1.32
CA GLY A 151 2.13 -9.84 -1.38
C GLY A 151 2.90 -8.59 -1.84
N ASP A 152 2.21 -7.52 -2.21
CA ASP A 152 2.84 -6.30 -2.75
C ASP A 152 3.76 -5.64 -1.72
N PHE A 153 3.35 -5.55 -0.46
CA PHE A 153 4.22 -5.00 0.60
C PHE A 153 5.48 -5.83 0.83
N HIS A 154 5.38 -7.16 0.73
CA HIS A 154 6.54 -8.02 0.81
C HIS A 154 7.50 -7.77 -0.37
N ALA A 155 6.98 -7.68 -1.58
CA ALA A 155 7.76 -7.40 -2.78
C ALA A 155 8.47 -6.04 -2.68
N ILE A 156 7.74 -4.98 -2.26
CA ILE A 156 8.29 -3.64 -2.08
C ILE A 156 9.37 -3.61 -0.99
N THR A 157 9.12 -4.24 0.17
CA THR A 157 10.12 -4.34 1.24
C THR A 157 11.38 -5.03 0.76
N SER A 158 11.24 -6.13 0.01
CA SER A 158 12.36 -6.88 -0.52
C SER A 158 13.16 -6.08 -1.55
N ALA A 159 12.50 -5.44 -2.50
CA ALA A 159 13.13 -4.60 -3.51
C ALA A 159 13.85 -3.39 -2.89
N HIS A 160 13.20 -2.69 -1.97
CA HIS A 160 13.77 -1.54 -1.28
C HIS A 160 15.03 -1.91 -0.49
N ASN A 161 14.96 -2.98 0.30
CA ASN A 161 16.09 -3.41 1.12
C ASN A 161 17.20 -4.06 0.28
N MET A 162 16.89 -4.62 -0.91
CA MET A 162 17.91 -5.07 -1.85
C MET A 162 18.73 -3.88 -2.35
N ILE A 163 18.12 -2.76 -2.71
CA ILE A 163 18.83 -1.52 -3.07
C ILE A 163 19.72 -1.07 -1.90
N SER A 164 19.21 -1.11 -0.66
CA SER A 164 20.01 -0.75 0.52
C SER A 164 21.24 -1.64 0.67
N ALA A 165 21.09 -2.95 0.49
CA ALA A 165 22.19 -3.90 0.61
C ALA A 165 23.24 -3.73 -0.49
N LEU A 166 22.82 -3.45 -1.72
CA LEU A 166 23.71 -3.20 -2.84
C LEU A 166 24.45 -1.86 -2.69
N LEU A 167 23.77 -0.84 -2.15
CA LEU A 167 24.37 0.45 -1.82
C LEU A 167 25.43 0.30 -0.73
N ASP A 168 25.17 -0.46 0.34
CA ASP A 168 26.18 -0.76 1.36
C ASP A 168 27.40 -1.46 0.76
N ASN A 169 27.18 -2.41 -0.14
CA ASN A 169 28.27 -3.08 -0.85
C ASN A 169 29.05 -2.09 -1.74
N TYR A 170 28.38 -1.22 -2.46
CA TYR A 170 29.03 -0.17 -3.27
C TYR A 170 29.91 0.72 -2.39
N ILE A 171 29.39 1.21 -1.27
CA ILE A 171 30.11 2.05 -0.31
C ILE A 171 31.35 1.32 0.23
N TYR A 172 31.21 0.04 0.55
CA TYR A 172 32.33 -0.78 1.03
C TYR A 172 33.42 -0.95 -0.02
N GLN A 173 33.05 -1.26 -1.27
CA GLN A 173 34.00 -1.46 -2.36
C GLN A 173 34.76 -0.17 -2.72
N HIS A 174 34.10 0.98 -2.66
CA HIS A 174 34.65 2.28 -3.06
C HIS A 174 35.12 3.15 -1.87
N ARG A 175 35.26 2.58 -0.67
CA ARG A 175 35.60 3.34 0.56
C ARG A 175 36.93 4.10 0.50
N PHE A 176 37.85 3.68 -0.36
CA PHE A 176 39.15 4.32 -0.60
C PHE A 176 39.25 5.04 -1.95
N ASP A 177 38.21 5.04 -2.73
CA ASP A 177 38.15 5.69 -4.03
C ASP A 177 37.68 7.14 -3.84
N SER A 178 38.54 8.11 -4.14
CA SER A 178 38.22 9.53 -3.97
C SER A 178 37.15 10.05 -4.93
N GLU A 179 36.96 9.41 -6.07
CA GLU A 179 35.99 9.83 -7.10
C GLU A 179 34.62 9.16 -6.90
N LYS A 180 34.63 7.87 -6.51
CA LYS A 180 33.40 7.07 -6.39
C LYS A 180 32.80 7.05 -4.98
N LYS A 181 33.55 7.55 -3.99
CA LYS A 181 33.08 7.61 -2.62
C LYS A 181 31.84 8.52 -2.51
N LEU A 182 30.83 8.06 -1.78
CA LEU A 182 29.69 8.88 -1.44
C LEU A 182 30.00 9.74 -0.22
N SER A 183 29.60 11.00 -0.27
CA SER A 183 29.69 11.95 0.85
C SER A 183 28.45 11.90 1.74
N GLU A 184 27.32 11.58 1.15
CA GLU A 184 26.03 11.54 1.83
C GLU A 184 25.18 10.38 1.29
N VAL A 185 24.50 9.67 2.19
CA VAL A 185 23.58 8.58 1.88
C VAL A 185 22.20 8.95 2.41
N LEU A 186 21.22 9.04 1.54
CA LEU A 186 19.85 9.40 1.86
C LEU A 186 18.96 8.17 2.01
N TRP A 187 19.30 7.07 1.34
CA TRP A 187 18.51 5.85 1.27
C TRP A 187 18.60 5.05 2.57
N LYS A 188 17.46 4.89 3.22
CA LYS A 188 17.31 4.07 4.43
C LYS A 188 16.81 2.67 4.07
N ARG A 189 16.48 1.88 5.08
CA ARG A 189 15.77 0.61 4.95
C ARG A 189 14.28 0.79 5.22
N VAL A 190 13.49 -0.23 4.93
CA VAL A 190 12.05 -0.24 5.27
C VAL A 190 11.67 -1.53 5.99
N LEU A 191 10.68 -1.39 6.87
CA LEU A 191 10.05 -2.50 7.56
C LEU A 191 8.57 -2.18 7.77
N ASP A 192 7.65 -3.14 7.52
CA ASP A 192 6.22 -2.86 7.64
C ASP A 192 5.70 -2.99 9.07
N VAL A 193 6.38 -2.34 9.99
CA VAL A 193 5.96 -2.17 11.39
C VAL A 193 6.25 -0.75 11.88
N ASN A 194 5.51 -0.30 12.91
CA ASN A 194 5.77 0.96 13.59
C ASN A 194 6.72 0.72 14.75
N ASP A 195 8.02 0.74 14.49
CA ASP A 195 9.05 0.64 15.53
C ASP A 195 9.86 1.94 15.62
N ARG A 196 9.71 2.65 16.74
CA ARG A 196 10.42 3.91 16.98
C ARG A 196 11.92 3.71 17.25
N SER A 197 12.28 2.55 17.78
CA SER A 197 13.68 2.23 18.10
C SER A 197 14.53 2.06 16.84
N LEU A 198 13.91 1.73 15.71
CA LEU A 198 14.56 1.54 14.43
C LEU A 198 14.67 2.81 13.56
N ARG A 199 14.13 3.95 14.00
CA ARG A 199 14.16 5.20 13.22
C ARG A 199 15.57 5.77 13.03
N SER A 200 16.42 5.55 14.00
CA SER A 200 17.83 5.94 13.96
C SER A 200 18.65 4.82 14.58
N ILE A 201 19.50 4.19 13.80
CA ILE A 201 20.35 3.07 14.18
C ILE A 201 21.75 3.27 13.62
N VAL A 202 22.70 2.50 14.12
CA VAL A 202 24.03 2.36 13.51
C VAL A 202 24.12 0.99 12.83
N THR A 203 24.41 0.99 11.54
CA THR A 203 24.68 -0.22 10.75
C THR A 203 26.18 -0.49 10.65
N GLY A 204 26.58 -1.68 10.16
CA GLY A 204 28.00 -2.01 9.88
C GLY A 204 28.86 -2.29 11.12
N LEU A 205 28.26 -2.50 12.30
CA LEU A 205 28.99 -2.88 13.51
C LEU A 205 29.45 -4.35 13.45
N GLY A 206 30.53 -4.69 14.20
CA GLY A 206 31.02 -6.07 14.32
C GLY A 206 32.29 -6.36 13.50
N GLY A 207 32.99 -5.32 13.03
CA GLY A 207 34.27 -5.42 12.33
C GLY A 207 34.19 -5.24 10.82
N SER A 208 35.35 -5.23 10.18
CA SER A 208 35.51 -4.83 8.77
C SER A 208 34.75 -5.70 7.75
N LEU A 209 34.38 -6.92 8.12
CA LEU A 209 33.58 -7.81 7.26
C LEU A 209 32.08 -7.49 7.26
N ASN A 210 31.63 -6.67 8.21
CA ASN A 210 30.21 -6.31 8.35
C ASN A 210 29.88 -4.95 7.73
N GLY A 211 30.80 -4.34 6.98
CA GLY A 211 30.61 -3.07 6.32
C GLY A 211 31.30 -1.91 7.02
N ILE A 212 30.83 -0.71 6.74
CA ILE A 212 31.32 0.55 7.32
C ILE A 212 30.27 1.05 8.32
N PRO A 213 30.65 1.32 9.58
CA PRO A 213 29.74 1.89 10.55
C PRO A 213 29.17 3.22 10.07
N ALA A 214 27.85 3.31 9.98
CA ALA A 214 27.15 4.50 9.54
C ALA A 214 25.78 4.64 10.22
N GLU A 215 25.32 5.86 10.39
CA GLU A 215 23.93 6.12 10.79
C GLU A 215 22.98 5.76 9.67
N SER A 216 21.89 5.12 10.02
CA SER A 216 20.82 4.73 9.13
C SER A 216 19.49 4.63 9.90
N GLY A 217 18.47 4.05 9.29
CA GLY A 217 17.19 3.83 9.95
C GLY A 217 16.26 2.99 9.12
N PHE A 218 15.09 2.71 9.70
CA PHE A 218 14.00 2.06 9.03
C PHE A 218 12.80 3.00 8.94
N ASP A 219 12.32 3.23 7.74
CA ASP A 219 11.01 3.81 7.49
C ASP A 219 9.95 2.70 7.36
N ILE A 220 8.68 3.04 7.44
CA ILE A 220 7.63 2.06 7.23
C ILE A 220 7.48 1.75 5.73
N THR A 221 7.31 0.50 5.34
CA THR A 221 7.22 0.07 3.92
C THR A 221 6.28 0.93 3.06
N PRO A 222 5.07 1.34 3.52
CA PRO A 222 4.21 2.23 2.71
C PRO A 222 4.81 3.61 2.40
N ALA A 223 5.86 4.02 3.09
CA ALA A 223 6.58 5.27 2.82
C ALA A 223 7.71 5.10 1.79
N SER A 224 7.96 3.86 1.34
CA SER A 224 8.93 3.60 0.27
C SER A 224 8.60 4.37 -1.00
N GLU A 225 9.60 5.00 -1.61
CA GLU A 225 9.46 5.63 -2.92
C GLU A 225 9.06 4.62 -4.00
N ILE A 226 9.52 3.36 -3.89
CA ILE A 226 9.12 2.27 -4.79
C ILE A 226 7.61 2.05 -4.76
N MET A 227 6.96 2.19 -3.59
CA MET A 227 5.51 2.10 -3.48
C MET A 227 4.81 3.18 -4.31
N ALA A 228 5.28 4.42 -4.22
CA ALA A 228 4.72 5.52 -5.00
C ALA A 228 4.96 5.32 -6.51
N ILE A 229 6.17 4.91 -6.88
CA ILE A 229 6.54 4.62 -8.26
C ILE A 229 5.66 3.51 -8.84
N LEU A 230 5.48 2.39 -8.12
CA LEU A 230 4.61 1.29 -8.54
C LEU A 230 3.17 1.76 -8.81
N CYS A 231 2.64 2.62 -7.91
CA CYS A 231 1.28 3.17 -8.06
C CYS A 231 1.10 4.12 -9.24
N LEU A 232 2.18 4.78 -9.68
CA LEU A 232 2.14 5.81 -10.73
C LEU A 232 2.63 5.30 -12.09
N SER A 233 3.25 4.13 -12.14
CA SER A 233 3.79 3.58 -13.37
C SER A 233 2.70 3.04 -14.27
N THR A 234 2.85 3.26 -15.58
CA THR A 234 1.89 2.87 -16.62
C THR A 234 2.33 1.63 -17.40
N SER A 235 3.62 1.25 -17.31
CA SER A 235 4.19 0.05 -17.92
C SER A 235 5.42 -0.42 -17.12
N LEU A 236 5.95 -1.61 -17.44
CA LEU A 236 7.20 -2.10 -16.84
C LEU A 236 8.40 -1.23 -17.22
N GLU A 237 8.45 -0.70 -18.43
CA GLU A 237 9.50 0.21 -18.89
C GLU A 237 9.44 1.54 -18.12
N ASP A 238 8.24 2.07 -17.88
CA ASP A 238 8.06 3.29 -17.07
C ASP A 238 8.43 3.04 -15.61
N LEU A 239 8.06 1.88 -15.05
CA LEU A 239 8.44 1.44 -13.71
C LEU A 239 9.97 1.41 -13.58
N ARG A 240 10.66 0.73 -14.50
CA ARG A 240 12.12 0.62 -14.50
C ARG A 240 12.79 1.99 -14.59
N ARG A 241 12.38 2.82 -15.56
CA ARG A 241 12.92 4.16 -15.75
C ARG A 241 12.82 5.02 -14.51
N ARG A 242 11.68 4.93 -13.78
CA ARG A 242 11.47 5.69 -12.54
C ARG A 242 12.33 5.16 -11.40
N ILE A 243 12.48 3.84 -11.26
CA ILE A 243 13.35 3.23 -10.24
C ILE A 243 14.81 3.62 -10.48
N GLU A 244 15.28 3.59 -11.73
CA GLU A 244 16.64 4.02 -12.09
C GLU A 244 16.95 5.46 -11.68
N GLN A 245 15.94 6.33 -11.57
CA GLN A 245 16.08 7.74 -11.20
C GLN A 245 16.01 8.01 -9.68
N ILE A 246 15.76 7.00 -8.84
CA ILE A 246 15.72 7.18 -7.39
C ILE A 246 17.08 7.70 -6.92
N LEU A 247 17.05 8.79 -6.15
CA LEU A 247 18.22 9.38 -5.54
C LEU A 247 18.62 8.59 -4.30
N LEU A 248 19.83 8.04 -4.29
CA LEU A 248 20.38 7.28 -3.18
C LEU A 248 21.29 8.11 -2.27
N GLY A 249 21.91 9.13 -2.81
CA GLY A 249 22.85 9.99 -2.09
C GLY A 249 23.60 10.94 -3.01
N TYR A 250 24.74 11.43 -2.53
CA TYR A 250 25.61 12.35 -3.29
C TYR A 250 27.05 11.86 -3.26
N THR A 251 27.78 12.08 -4.36
CA THR A 251 29.20 11.82 -4.47
C THR A 251 30.03 12.85 -3.65
N ALA A 252 31.32 12.60 -3.52
CA ALA A 252 32.24 13.55 -2.86
C ALA A 252 32.32 14.92 -3.57
N THR A 253 31.97 14.97 -4.85
CA THR A 253 31.89 16.21 -5.66
C THR A 253 30.53 16.90 -5.59
N GLY A 254 29.55 16.31 -4.87
CA GLY A 254 28.19 16.85 -4.72
C GLY A 254 27.24 16.49 -5.85
N GLU A 255 27.64 15.57 -6.75
CA GLU A 255 26.78 15.09 -7.82
C GLU A 255 25.76 14.07 -7.28
N PRO A 256 24.49 14.08 -7.77
CA PRO A 256 23.49 13.08 -7.42
C PRO A 256 23.95 11.68 -7.78
N PHE A 257 23.75 10.72 -6.87
CA PHE A 257 24.00 9.30 -7.08
C PHE A 257 22.66 8.53 -7.03
N THR A 258 22.33 7.86 -8.12
CA THR A 258 21.03 7.22 -8.32
C THR A 258 21.13 5.70 -8.37
N VAL A 259 19.97 5.01 -8.42
CA VAL A 259 19.92 3.55 -8.63
C VAL A 259 20.58 3.16 -9.96
N LYS A 260 20.48 3.98 -11.00
CA LYS A 260 21.17 3.77 -12.27
C LYS A 260 22.69 3.75 -12.11
N ASP A 261 23.23 4.67 -11.29
CA ASP A 261 24.68 4.76 -11.04
C ASP A 261 25.17 3.60 -10.19
N LEU A 262 24.28 2.98 -9.38
CA LEU A 262 24.56 1.76 -8.65
C LEU A 262 24.73 0.54 -9.58
N GLY A 263 24.20 0.60 -10.80
CA GLY A 263 24.38 -0.41 -11.85
C GLY A 263 23.45 -1.61 -11.74
N ILE A 264 22.23 -1.41 -11.23
CA ILE A 264 21.17 -2.44 -11.05
C ILE A 264 19.88 -2.10 -11.79
#